data_f9d0698368380db15d406c4000d727f1
#
_entry.id   f9d0698368380db15d406c4000d727f1
#
_cell.length_a   1.000
_cell.length_b   1.000
_cell.length_c   1.000
_cell.angle_alpha   90.00
_cell.angle_beta   90.00
_cell.angle_gamma   90.00
#
_symmetry.space_group_name_H-M   'P 1'
#
loop_
_entity.id
_entity.type
_entity.pdbx_description
1 polymer ?
#
loop_
_entity_poly.entity_id
_entity_poly.type
_entity_poly.pdbx_seq_one_letter_code
_entity_poly.pdbx_strand_id
1 'polypeptide(L)'
;MPPAPFTFELVTDAAQAQARFAGLVASEPEALSVLASVTWSLVVEPGRYVGPRWWAGRDASGEVVAAFMHTPPHPLHIALATPEQARGLAAVLAELGDRLPGVGGLRASAEAFAQEWTSLAGGTATVSMEVGRFDLTTRPRVPFEVPGAFRVATGVDTPLVDEWNQQFVDAIEGPGRTVPGLEQQVADGRVGLWDDDGRTVSMAYASPANGGVTRISGVWTPPELRGHGYASGVVAALSAARLDQGEACMLYTDLANPTSNAIYQALGYRRVGDSISITFSA
;
A
#
# COMPACT_ATOMS: atom_id res chain seq x y z
N MET A 1 -20.81 -21.42 -24.96
CA MET A 1 -19.75 -21.22 -23.95
C MET A 1 -20.37 -21.43 -22.58
N PRO A 2 -19.77 -22.21 -21.68
CA PRO A 2 -20.24 -22.22 -20.31
C PRO A 2 -20.13 -20.78 -19.76
N PRO A 3 -21.04 -20.34 -18.86
CA PRO A 3 -20.93 -19.04 -18.23
C PRO A 3 -19.57 -18.92 -17.55
N ALA A 4 -18.95 -17.75 -17.63
CA ALA A 4 -17.70 -17.48 -16.93
C ALA A 4 -17.89 -17.84 -15.45
N PRO A 5 -16.94 -18.56 -14.81
CA PRO A 5 -17.09 -19.00 -13.42
C PRO A 5 -17.15 -17.84 -12.42
N PHE A 6 -16.89 -16.61 -12.89
CA PHE A 6 -16.86 -15.39 -12.07
C PHE A 6 -17.62 -14.27 -12.77
N THR A 7 -18.26 -13.43 -11.96
CA THR A 7 -18.82 -12.14 -12.39
C THR A 7 -18.12 -10.99 -11.68
N PHE A 8 -18.05 -9.84 -12.33
CA PHE A 8 -17.38 -8.64 -11.75
C PHE A 8 -18.41 -7.52 -11.59
N GLU A 9 -18.64 -7.12 -10.35
CA GLU A 9 -19.48 -5.99 -10.00
C GLU A 9 -18.63 -4.72 -9.90
N LEU A 10 -18.94 -3.71 -10.71
CA LEU A 10 -18.30 -2.39 -10.64
C LEU A 10 -18.92 -1.59 -9.49
N VAL A 11 -18.08 -1.04 -8.62
CA VAL A 11 -18.43 -0.10 -7.56
C VAL A 11 -17.66 1.19 -7.78
N THR A 12 -18.33 2.35 -7.70
CA THR A 12 -17.73 3.67 -7.91
C THR A 12 -17.86 4.61 -6.72
N ASP A 13 -18.55 4.17 -5.67
CA ASP A 13 -18.70 4.88 -4.41
C ASP A 13 -17.83 4.22 -3.33
N ALA A 14 -17.02 5.02 -2.62
CA ALA A 14 -16.07 4.52 -1.65
C ALA A 14 -16.73 3.88 -0.42
N ALA A 15 -17.85 4.42 0.06
CA ALA A 15 -18.57 3.85 1.20
C ALA A 15 -19.22 2.51 0.84
N GLN A 16 -19.77 2.41 -0.38
CA GLN A 16 -20.27 1.13 -0.89
C GLN A 16 -19.13 0.11 -1.08
N ALA A 17 -17.97 0.54 -1.60
CA ALA A 17 -16.80 -0.33 -1.74
C ALA A 17 -16.32 -0.83 -0.37
N GLN A 18 -16.25 0.05 0.64
CA GLN A 18 -15.89 -0.33 2.01
C GLN A 18 -16.86 -1.39 2.56
N ALA A 19 -18.16 -1.19 2.41
CA ALA A 19 -19.16 -2.15 2.85
C ALA A 19 -19.08 -3.48 2.06
N ARG A 20 -18.84 -3.39 0.74
CA ARG A 20 -18.75 -4.55 -0.14
C ARG A 20 -17.60 -5.49 0.20
N PHE A 21 -16.45 -4.93 0.57
CA PHE A 21 -15.25 -5.69 0.88
C PHE A 21 -15.05 -5.98 2.37
N ALA A 22 -15.96 -5.53 3.26
CA ALA A 22 -15.78 -5.66 4.72
C ALA A 22 -15.51 -7.10 5.18
N GLY A 23 -16.28 -8.07 4.66
CA GLY A 23 -16.08 -9.49 4.98
C GLY A 23 -14.73 -10.02 4.51
N LEU A 24 -14.33 -9.66 3.29
CA LEU A 24 -13.07 -10.08 2.70
C LEU A 24 -11.87 -9.43 3.43
N VAL A 25 -11.98 -8.16 3.81
CA VAL A 25 -10.97 -7.45 4.62
C VAL A 25 -10.81 -8.10 5.99
N ALA A 26 -11.90 -8.55 6.60
CA ALA A 26 -11.83 -9.22 7.90
C ALA A 26 -11.14 -10.60 7.83
N SER A 27 -11.27 -11.32 6.70
CA SER A 27 -10.64 -12.64 6.52
C SER A 27 -9.20 -12.55 6.01
N GLU A 28 -8.86 -11.52 5.23
CA GLU A 28 -7.55 -11.34 4.56
C GLU A 28 -7.00 -9.92 4.78
N PRO A 29 -6.81 -9.48 6.05
CA PRO A 29 -6.50 -8.08 6.36
C PRO A 29 -5.15 -7.61 5.81
N GLU A 30 -4.14 -8.48 5.78
CA GLU A 30 -2.82 -8.13 5.24
C GLU A 30 -2.87 -7.96 3.71
N ALA A 31 -3.51 -8.89 3.01
CA ALA A 31 -3.61 -8.83 1.55
C ALA A 31 -4.39 -7.59 1.09
N LEU A 32 -5.45 -7.25 1.83
CA LEU A 32 -6.37 -6.16 1.50
C LEU A 32 -6.01 -4.82 2.15
N SER A 33 -4.86 -4.72 2.85
CA SER A 33 -4.48 -3.51 3.61
C SER A 33 -4.40 -2.25 2.74
N VAL A 34 -3.92 -2.35 1.49
CA VAL A 34 -3.85 -1.23 0.55
C VAL A 34 -5.26 -0.82 0.11
N LEU A 35 -6.08 -1.78 -0.35
CA LEU A 35 -7.46 -1.52 -0.75
C LEU A 35 -8.25 -0.89 0.39
N ALA A 36 -8.18 -1.46 1.60
CA ALA A 36 -8.92 -0.98 2.75
C ALA A 36 -8.50 0.45 3.15
N SER A 37 -7.19 0.72 3.24
CA SER A 37 -6.69 2.05 3.64
C SER A 37 -6.96 3.14 2.60
N VAL A 38 -6.84 2.83 1.31
CA VAL A 38 -7.15 3.77 0.22
C VAL A 38 -8.66 4.00 0.14
N THR A 39 -9.48 2.95 0.24
CA THR A 39 -10.95 3.09 0.26
C THR A 39 -11.40 3.94 1.44
N TRP A 40 -10.87 3.68 2.64
CA TRP A 40 -11.16 4.49 3.83
C TRP A 40 -10.79 5.98 3.61
N SER A 41 -9.60 6.25 3.04
CA SER A 41 -9.19 7.64 2.77
C SER A 41 -10.14 8.37 1.82
N LEU A 42 -10.75 7.65 0.87
CA LEU A 42 -11.74 8.19 -0.06
C LEU A 42 -13.13 8.38 0.57
N VAL A 43 -13.46 7.63 1.63
CA VAL A 43 -14.67 7.89 2.44
C VAL A 43 -14.50 9.18 3.24
N VAL A 44 -13.30 9.41 3.80
CA VAL A 44 -12.99 10.61 4.58
C VAL A 44 -12.81 11.84 3.67
N GLU A 45 -12.15 11.67 2.53
CA GLU A 45 -11.82 12.72 1.57
C GLU A 45 -12.20 12.30 0.14
N PRO A 46 -13.46 12.44 -0.28
CA PRO A 46 -13.96 11.94 -1.56
C PRO A 46 -13.26 12.49 -2.80
N GLY A 47 -12.61 13.65 -2.69
CA GLY A 47 -11.86 14.30 -3.79
C GLY A 47 -10.40 13.85 -3.96
N ARG A 48 -9.91 12.96 -3.11
CA ARG A 48 -8.49 12.55 -3.07
C ARG A 48 -7.96 11.95 -4.38
N TYR A 49 -8.79 11.21 -5.09
CA TYR A 49 -8.48 10.63 -6.41
C TYR A 49 -9.60 10.93 -7.40
N VAL A 50 -9.27 11.03 -8.69
CA VAL A 50 -10.25 11.28 -9.75
C VAL A 50 -10.74 9.94 -10.31
N GLY A 51 -12.06 9.71 -10.25
CA GLY A 51 -12.69 8.55 -10.85
C GLY A 51 -12.24 7.20 -10.27
N PRO A 52 -12.22 7.03 -8.93
CA PRO A 52 -11.86 5.75 -8.32
C PRO A 52 -12.90 4.69 -8.69
N ARG A 53 -12.42 3.47 -8.93
CA ARG A 53 -13.26 2.32 -9.29
C ARG A 53 -12.80 1.07 -8.54
N TRP A 54 -13.75 0.24 -8.14
CA TRP A 54 -13.50 -1.07 -7.54
C TRP A 54 -14.27 -2.13 -8.31
N TRP A 55 -13.73 -3.33 -8.38
CA TRP A 55 -14.45 -4.50 -8.91
C TRP A 55 -14.45 -5.60 -7.87
N ALA A 56 -15.65 -6.05 -7.50
CA ALA A 56 -15.85 -7.21 -6.66
C ALA A 56 -16.05 -8.43 -7.56
N GLY A 57 -15.09 -9.35 -7.52
CA GLY A 57 -15.22 -10.65 -8.20
C GLY A 57 -16.07 -11.59 -7.36
N ARG A 58 -17.17 -12.11 -7.96
CA ARG A 58 -18.08 -13.06 -7.31
C ARG A 58 -17.95 -14.43 -7.93
N ASP A 59 -18.00 -15.44 -7.09
CA ASP A 59 -18.10 -16.83 -7.51
C ASP A 59 -19.54 -17.23 -7.91
N ALA A 60 -19.71 -18.49 -8.25
CA ALA A 60 -21.02 -19.05 -8.65
C ALA A 60 -22.07 -19.04 -7.53
N SER A 61 -21.66 -18.92 -6.24
CA SER A 61 -22.56 -18.77 -5.10
C SER A 61 -22.99 -17.30 -4.89
N GLY A 62 -22.32 -16.35 -5.56
CA GLY A 62 -22.50 -14.92 -5.40
C GLY A 62 -21.63 -14.31 -4.30
N GLU A 63 -20.75 -15.09 -3.65
CA GLU A 63 -19.82 -14.58 -2.66
C GLU A 63 -18.71 -13.75 -3.30
N VAL A 64 -18.28 -12.69 -2.60
CA VAL A 64 -17.14 -11.86 -3.03
C VAL A 64 -15.84 -12.60 -2.67
N VAL A 65 -15.11 -13.03 -3.69
CA VAL A 65 -13.89 -13.83 -3.57
C VAL A 65 -12.67 -13.16 -4.22
N ALA A 66 -12.87 -12.01 -4.88
CA ALA A 66 -11.77 -11.22 -5.45
C ALA A 66 -12.04 -9.73 -5.31
N ALA A 67 -10.98 -8.95 -5.18
CA ALA A 67 -11.02 -7.51 -4.97
C ALA A 67 -9.96 -6.79 -5.81
N PHE A 68 -10.43 -5.80 -6.58
CA PHE A 68 -9.59 -4.96 -7.43
C PHE A 68 -9.94 -3.50 -7.20
N MET A 69 -8.95 -2.62 -7.37
CA MET A 69 -9.12 -1.17 -7.22
C MET A 69 -8.31 -0.43 -8.28
N HIS A 70 -8.89 0.61 -8.85
CA HIS A 70 -8.18 1.52 -9.74
C HIS A 70 -8.45 2.96 -9.31
N THR A 71 -7.38 3.66 -8.96
CA THR A 71 -7.37 5.09 -8.59
C THR A 71 -6.45 5.82 -9.57
N PRO A 72 -6.96 6.26 -10.73
CA PRO A 72 -6.14 6.94 -11.72
C PRO A 72 -5.35 8.12 -11.11
N PRO A 73 -4.10 8.36 -11.53
CA PRO A 73 -3.38 7.73 -12.65
C PRO A 73 -2.58 6.48 -12.28
N HIS A 74 -2.79 5.89 -11.10
CA HIS A 74 -2.06 4.69 -10.67
C HIS A 74 -2.42 3.45 -11.50
N PRO A 75 -1.55 2.43 -11.53
CA PRO A 75 -1.89 1.09 -12.04
C PRO A 75 -3.12 0.50 -11.31
N LEU A 76 -3.85 -0.36 -12.02
CA LEU A 76 -4.89 -1.17 -11.38
C LEU A 76 -4.28 -2.05 -10.29
N HIS A 77 -4.81 -1.98 -9.08
CA HIS A 77 -4.36 -2.78 -7.94
C HIS A 77 -5.20 -4.05 -7.81
N ILE A 78 -4.57 -5.21 -7.94
CA ILE A 78 -5.15 -6.51 -7.62
C ILE A 78 -4.89 -6.74 -6.12
N ALA A 79 -5.88 -6.46 -5.29
CA ALA A 79 -5.76 -6.63 -3.85
C ALA A 79 -5.83 -8.10 -3.44
N LEU A 80 -6.77 -8.85 -4.03
CA LEU A 80 -6.92 -10.29 -3.87
C LEU A 80 -7.58 -10.87 -5.11
N ALA A 81 -6.91 -11.79 -5.79
CA ALA A 81 -7.49 -12.56 -6.88
C ALA A 81 -6.59 -13.76 -7.23
N THR A 82 -7.19 -14.84 -7.70
CA THR A 82 -6.45 -15.90 -8.39
C THR A 82 -6.02 -15.43 -9.79
N PRO A 83 -5.03 -16.10 -10.43
CA PRO A 83 -4.65 -15.79 -11.80
C PRO A 83 -5.82 -15.90 -12.80
N GLU A 84 -6.76 -16.81 -12.58
CA GLU A 84 -7.94 -16.98 -13.43
C GLU A 84 -8.90 -15.78 -13.29
N GLN A 85 -9.17 -15.34 -12.07
CA GLN A 85 -9.99 -14.15 -11.81
C GLN A 85 -9.34 -12.88 -12.39
N ALA A 86 -8.02 -12.78 -12.28
CA ALA A 86 -7.27 -11.66 -12.83
C ALA A 86 -7.38 -11.59 -14.37
N ARG A 87 -7.24 -12.74 -15.09
CA ARG A 87 -7.50 -12.82 -16.53
C ARG A 87 -8.94 -12.43 -16.87
N GLY A 88 -9.90 -12.94 -16.08
CA GLY A 88 -11.32 -12.63 -16.30
C GLY A 88 -11.61 -11.13 -16.25
N LEU A 89 -11.06 -10.41 -15.25
CA LEU A 89 -11.23 -8.96 -15.18
C LEU A 89 -10.50 -8.25 -16.34
N ALA A 90 -9.30 -8.70 -16.70
CA ALA A 90 -8.55 -8.13 -17.83
C ALA A 90 -9.37 -8.20 -19.13
N ALA A 91 -10.01 -9.34 -19.40
CA ALA A 91 -10.87 -9.53 -20.57
C ALA A 91 -12.07 -8.57 -20.56
N VAL A 92 -12.77 -8.46 -19.42
CA VAL A 92 -13.90 -7.52 -19.27
C VAL A 92 -13.48 -6.07 -19.53
N LEU A 93 -12.35 -5.63 -18.96
CA LEU A 93 -11.89 -4.25 -19.12
C LEU A 93 -11.40 -3.96 -20.55
N ALA A 94 -10.76 -4.93 -21.21
CA ALA A 94 -10.36 -4.81 -22.61
C ALA A 94 -11.58 -4.70 -23.55
N GLU A 95 -12.63 -5.51 -23.32
CA GLU A 95 -13.89 -5.44 -24.07
C GLU A 95 -14.61 -4.09 -23.90
N LEU A 96 -14.54 -3.51 -22.68
CA LEU A 96 -15.09 -2.18 -22.40
C LEU A 96 -14.25 -1.03 -22.98
N GLY A 97 -13.09 -1.32 -23.57
CA GLY A 97 -12.18 -0.31 -24.12
C GLY A 97 -11.50 0.56 -23.05
N ASP A 98 -11.37 0.05 -21.84
CA ASP A 98 -10.66 0.73 -20.76
C ASP A 98 -9.19 1.00 -21.14
N ARG A 99 -8.59 2.00 -20.51
CA ARG A 99 -7.17 2.31 -20.64
C ARG A 99 -6.52 2.24 -19.28
N LEU A 100 -5.57 1.36 -19.13
CA LEU A 100 -4.82 1.16 -17.88
C LEU A 100 -3.35 1.52 -18.10
N PRO A 101 -2.73 2.29 -17.18
CA PRO A 101 -1.29 2.55 -17.24
C PRO A 101 -0.47 1.33 -16.84
N GLY A 102 -1.09 0.35 -16.18
CA GLY A 102 -0.44 -0.84 -15.70
C GLY A 102 -1.30 -1.62 -14.72
N VAL A 103 -0.71 -2.63 -14.11
CA VAL A 103 -1.32 -3.47 -13.07
C VAL A 103 -0.30 -3.79 -11.99
N GLY A 104 -0.75 -3.87 -10.74
CA GLY A 104 0.08 -4.30 -9.61
C GLY A 104 -0.68 -5.25 -8.68
N GLY A 105 0.06 -6.10 -7.97
CA GLY A 105 -0.49 -7.09 -7.04
C GLY A 105 0.42 -8.30 -6.88
N LEU A 106 -0.09 -9.38 -6.31
CA LEU A 106 0.64 -10.65 -6.22
C LEU A 106 1.12 -11.08 -7.60
N ARG A 107 2.40 -11.49 -7.69
CA ARG A 107 3.10 -11.76 -8.97
C ARG A 107 2.26 -12.60 -9.94
N ALA A 108 1.78 -13.77 -9.49
CA ALA A 108 1.06 -14.68 -10.37
C ALA A 108 -0.22 -14.08 -10.96
N SER A 109 -0.97 -13.30 -10.19
CA SER A 109 -2.20 -12.65 -10.62
C SER A 109 -1.92 -11.44 -11.51
N ALA A 110 -0.89 -10.65 -11.18
CA ALA A 110 -0.49 -9.49 -11.99
C ALA A 110 0.07 -9.92 -13.36
N GLU A 111 0.89 -10.96 -13.40
CA GLU A 111 1.40 -11.53 -14.67
C GLU A 111 0.26 -12.10 -15.53
N ALA A 112 -0.68 -12.82 -14.91
CA ALA A 112 -1.83 -13.38 -15.62
C ALA A 112 -2.75 -12.29 -16.19
N PHE A 113 -3.00 -11.21 -15.42
CA PHE A 113 -3.73 -10.04 -15.89
C PHE A 113 -3.01 -9.38 -17.08
N ALA A 114 -1.71 -9.11 -16.93
CA ALA A 114 -0.92 -8.41 -17.95
C ALA A 114 -0.84 -9.20 -19.26
N GLN A 115 -0.70 -10.52 -19.19
CA GLN A 115 -0.69 -11.39 -20.35
C GLN A 115 -2.01 -11.32 -21.11
N GLU A 116 -3.15 -11.45 -20.41
CA GLU A 116 -4.48 -11.37 -21.03
C GLU A 116 -4.73 -9.98 -21.59
N TRP A 117 -4.43 -8.93 -20.81
CA TRP A 117 -4.60 -7.55 -21.22
C TRP A 117 -3.86 -7.22 -22.53
N THR A 118 -2.57 -7.54 -22.62
CA THR A 118 -1.77 -7.26 -23.82
C THR A 118 -2.19 -8.09 -25.01
N SER A 119 -2.71 -9.31 -24.78
CA SER A 119 -3.26 -10.15 -25.85
C SER A 119 -4.51 -9.54 -26.49
N LEU A 120 -5.36 -8.86 -25.71
CA LEU A 120 -6.65 -8.31 -26.14
C LEU A 120 -6.56 -6.83 -26.53
N ALA A 121 -5.90 -6.03 -25.72
CA ALA A 121 -5.79 -4.58 -25.93
C ALA A 121 -4.56 -4.18 -26.75
N GLY A 122 -3.62 -5.10 -26.95
CA GLY A 122 -2.34 -4.84 -27.63
C GLY A 122 -1.30 -4.18 -26.70
N GLY A 123 -0.18 -3.78 -27.29
CA GLY A 123 0.92 -3.15 -26.55
C GLY A 123 1.85 -4.15 -25.87
N THR A 124 2.67 -3.64 -24.96
CA THR A 124 3.66 -4.41 -24.21
C THR A 124 3.51 -4.23 -22.70
N ALA A 125 3.97 -5.22 -21.93
CA ALA A 125 3.96 -5.21 -20.48
C ALA A 125 5.39 -5.37 -19.97
N THR A 126 5.82 -4.48 -19.06
CA THR A 126 7.17 -4.51 -18.47
C THR A 126 7.07 -4.42 -16.96
N VAL A 127 7.75 -5.33 -16.24
CA VAL A 127 7.85 -5.24 -14.79
C VAL A 127 8.64 -3.98 -14.43
N SER A 128 8.00 -3.04 -13.74
CA SER A 128 8.59 -1.76 -13.34
C SER A 128 9.10 -1.77 -11.89
N MET A 129 8.53 -2.63 -11.03
CA MET A 129 8.94 -2.74 -9.63
C MET A 129 8.64 -4.13 -9.09
N GLU A 130 9.54 -4.66 -8.27
CA GLU A 130 9.32 -5.86 -7.46
C GLU A 130 9.25 -5.48 -5.98
N VAL A 131 8.19 -5.85 -5.32
CA VAL A 131 7.88 -5.40 -3.95
C VAL A 131 7.77 -6.61 -3.03
N GLY A 132 8.54 -6.60 -1.94
CA GLY A 132 8.39 -7.57 -0.86
C GLY A 132 7.35 -7.10 0.16
N ARG A 133 6.45 -7.99 0.56
CA ARG A 133 5.59 -7.82 1.74
C ARG A 133 6.27 -8.42 2.95
N PHE A 134 6.31 -7.64 4.03
CA PHE A 134 6.93 -8.04 5.29
C PHE A 134 5.95 -7.85 6.44
N ASP A 135 5.86 -8.82 7.34
CA ASP A 135 5.01 -8.79 8.51
C ASP A 135 5.83 -8.81 9.81
N LEU A 136 5.31 -8.15 10.84
CA LEU A 136 5.89 -8.11 12.18
C LEU A 136 4.79 -8.37 13.22
N THR A 137 4.94 -9.45 13.97
CA THR A 137 4.01 -9.87 15.02
C THR A 137 4.63 -9.84 16.43
N THR A 138 5.91 -9.55 16.51
CA THR A 138 6.65 -9.47 17.78
C THR A 138 7.35 -8.13 17.91
N ARG A 139 7.58 -7.69 19.14
CA ARG A 139 8.22 -6.40 19.39
C ARG A 139 9.57 -6.30 18.68
N PRO A 140 9.78 -5.25 17.86
CA PRO A 140 11.01 -5.08 17.09
C PRO A 140 12.20 -4.80 18.03
N ARG A 141 13.39 -5.14 17.57
CA ARG A 141 14.65 -4.83 18.25
C ARG A 141 15.57 -4.09 17.30
N VAL A 142 16.02 -2.91 17.71
CA VAL A 142 17.10 -2.22 17.00
C VAL A 142 18.42 -2.86 17.46
N PRO A 143 19.26 -3.41 16.56
CA PRO A 143 20.48 -4.14 16.92
C PRO A 143 21.65 -3.23 17.33
N PHE A 144 21.45 -1.92 17.35
CA PHE A 144 22.45 -0.90 17.70
C PHE A 144 21.78 0.27 18.43
N GLU A 145 22.56 1.10 19.07
CA GLU A 145 22.06 2.31 19.71
C GLU A 145 21.83 3.41 18.65
N VAL A 146 20.66 4.05 18.72
CA VAL A 146 20.29 5.16 17.84
C VAL A 146 20.22 6.42 18.70
N PRO A 147 21.01 7.46 18.40
CA PRO A 147 20.94 8.71 19.16
C PRO A 147 19.57 9.38 18.98
N GLY A 148 19.11 10.07 20.02
CA GLY A 148 17.81 10.75 20.01
C GLY A 148 16.67 9.92 20.62
N ALA A 149 15.43 10.32 20.34
CA ALA A 149 14.25 9.71 20.93
C ALA A 149 13.04 9.76 19.98
N PHE A 150 12.16 8.79 20.15
CA PHE A 150 10.86 8.73 19.48
C PHE A 150 9.84 9.63 20.15
N ARG A 151 9.03 10.31 19.35
CA ARG A 151 7.76 10.92 19.78
C ARG A 151 6.67 10.72 18.73
N VAL A 152 5.43 10.87 19.15
CA VAL A 152 4.28 10.96 18.24
C VAL A 152 4.18 12.41 17.72
N ALA A 153 3.88 12.56 16.43
CA ALA A 153 3.64 13.89 15.84
C ALA A 153 2.36 14.50 16.41
N THR A 154 2.36 15.82 16.47
CA THR A 154 1.21 16.64 16.89
C THR A 154 0.84 17.61 15.76
N GLY A 155 -0.27 18.34 15.89
CA GLY A 155 -0.72 19.29 14.86
C GLY A 155 0.31 20.35 14.47
N VAL A 156 1.27 20.69 15.35
CA VAL A 156 2.35 21.63 15.03
C VAL A 156 3.38 21.05 14.06
N ASP A 157 3.44 19.72 13.95
CA ASP A 157 4.36 19.01 13.07
C ASP A 157 3.79 18.81 11.66
N THR A 158 2.50 19.04 11.45
CA THR A 158 1.81 18.76 10.17
C THR A 158 2.53 19.36 8.96
N PRO A 159 2.99 20.63 8.97
CA PRO A 159 3.71 21.18 7.81
C PRO A 159 4.99 20.42 7.46
N LEU A 160 5.76 19.99 8.45
CA LEU A 160 6.99 19.21 8.26
C LEU A 160 6.67 17.80 7.74
N VAL A 161 5.66 17.17 8.33
CA VAL A 161 5.20 15.82 7.96
C VAL A 161 4.71 15.80 6.51
N ASP A 162 3.94 16.79 6.08
CA ASP A 162 3.43 16.91 4.71
C ASP A 162 4.55 17.17 3.72
N GLU A 163 5.50 18.06 4.03
CA GLU A 163 6.69 18.29 3.22
C GLU A 163 7.48 16.99 3.03
N TRP A 164 7.73 16.25 4.10
CA TRP A 164 8.49 15.02 4.04
C TRP A 164 7.73 13.88 3.34
N ASN A 165 6.41 13.84 3.46
CA ASN A 165 5.57 12.91 2.70
C ASN A 165 5.65 13.20 1.20
N GLN A 166 5.65 14.48 0.81
CA GLN A 166 5.85 14.87 -0.59
C GLN A 166 7.25 14.45 -1.09
N GLN A 167 8.30 14.73 -0.31
CA GLN A 167 9.67 14.34 -0.65
C GLN A 167 9.84 12.80 -0.75
N PHE A 168 9.17 12.05 0.11
CA PHE A 168 9.16 10.59 0.07
C PHE A 168 8.52 10.09 -1.24
N VAL A 169 7.38 10.64 -1.63
CA VAL A 169 6.70 10.24 -2.87
C VAL A 169 7.49 10.66 -4.10
N ASP A 170 8.05 11.86 -4.12
CA ASP A 170 8.90 12.34 -5.21
C ASP A 170 10.15 11.47 -5.41
N ALA A 171 10.69 10.91 -4.32
CA ALA A 171 11.84 10.00 -4.39
C ALA A 171 11.49 8.62 -4.97
N ILE A 172 10.24 8.18 -4.88
CA ILE A 172 9.78 6.85 -5.36
C ILE A 172 9.16 6.95 -6.75
N GLU A 173 8.29 7.93 -6.97
CA GLU A 173 7.45 8.06 -8.19
C GLU A 173 7.97 9.14 -9.15
N GLY A 174 8.96 9.92 -8.74
CA GLY A 174 9.43 11.10 -9.45
C GLY A 174 8.62 12.36 -9.10
N PRO A 175 9.20 13.55 -9.38
CA PRO A 175 8.57 14.83 -9.03
C PRO A 175 7.36 15.16 -9.91
N GLY A 176 6.51 16.06 -9.40
CA GLY A 176 5.40 16.64 -10.17
C GLY A 176 4.02 16.13 -9.77
N ARG A 177 3.94 15.30 -8.74
CA ARG A 177 2.69 14.80 -8.20
C ARG A 177 2.47 15.35 -6.80
N THR A 178 1.39 16.09 -6.60
CA THR A 178 0.96 16.50 -5.26
C THR A 178 0.30 15.33 -4.54
N VAL A 179 0.78 15.02 -3.34
CA VAL A 179 0.17 14.01 -2.47
C VAL A 179 -0.69 14.68 -1.41
N PRO A 180 -1.78 14.02 -0.98
CA PRO A 180 -2.57 14.48 0.14
C PRO A 180 -1.75 14.55 1.43
N GLY A 181 -2.08 15.52 2.28
CA GLY A 181 -1.48 15.66 3.61
C GLY A 181 -1.80 14.49 4.54
N LEU A 182 -1.13 14.49 5.68
CA LEU A 182 -1.26 13.47 6.71
C LEU A 182 -1.96 13.99 7.98
N GLU A 183 -2.76 15.06 7.87
CA GLU A 183 -3.42 15.71 9.03
C GLU A 183 -4.24 14.72 9.85
N GLN A 184 -4.99 13.81 9.18
CA GLN A 184 -5.80 12.82 9.88
C GLN A 184 -4.92 11.80 10.60
N GLN A 185 -3.85 11.33 9.97
CA GLN A 185 -2.90 10.40 10.59
C GLN A 185 -2.17 11.05 11.78
N VAL A 186 -1.86 12.35 11.71
CA VAL A 186 -1.32 13.12 12.82
C VAL A 186 -2.35 13.21 13.96
N ALA A 187 -3.59 13.57 13.65
CA ALA A 187 -4.67 13.67 14.64
C ALA A 187 -4.95 12.33 15.33
N ASP A 188 -4.84 11.22 14.60
CA ASP A 188 -5.03 9.85 15.11
C ASP A 188 -3.80 9.29 15.86
N GLY A 189 -2.73 10.08 16.01
CA GLY A 189 -1.49 9.63 16.66
C GLY A 189 -0.77 8.52 15.91
N ARG A 190 -0.88 8.49 14.57
CA ARG A 190 -0.33 7.45 13.69
C ARG A 190 0.93 7.86 12.95
N VAL A 191 1.46 9.07 13.22
CA VAL A 191 2.74 9.54 12.68
C VAL A 191 3.77 9.55 13.81
N GLY A 192 4.86 8.84 13.60
CA GLY A 192 6.02 8.80 14.48
C GLY A 192 7.14 9.68 13.94
N LEU A 193 7.77 10.42 14.82
CA LEU A 193 8.94 11.25 14.57
C LEU A 193 10.11 10.78 15.43
N TRP A 194 11.31 10.95 14.90
CA TRP A 194 12.55 10.75 15.64
C TRP A 194 13.24 12.09 15.80
N ASP A 195 13.51 12.48 17.02
CA ASP A 195 14.23 13.73 17.34
C ASP A 195 15.62 13.40 17.85
N ASP A 196 16.64 14.12 17.37
CA ASP A 196 18.00 14.07 17.84
C ASP A 196 18.53 15.50 18.02
N ASP A 197 19.14 15.78 19.17
CA ASP A 197 19.67 17.11 19.55
C ASP A 197 18.67 18.26 19.29
N GLY A 198 17.40 18.04 19.65
CA GLY A 198 16.32 19.03 19.53
C GLY A 198 15.81 19.26 18.09
N ARG A 199 16.23 18.46 17.12
CA ARG A 199 15.80 18.50 15.72
C ARG A 199 15.09 17.22 15.33
N THR A 200 13.97 17.34 14.61
CA THR A 200 13.33 16.19 13.98
C THR A 200 14.17 15.70 12.80
N VAL A 201 14.52 14.41 12.77
CA VAL A 201 15.50 13.82 11.83
C VAL A 201 14.95 12.67 11.00
N SER A 202 13.82 12.07 11.41
CA SER A 202 13.18 11.00 10.63
C SER A 202 11.69 10.90 10.95
N MET A 203 10.91 10.40 10.01
CA MET A 203 9.49 10.09 10.21
C MET A 203 9.12 8.71 9.69
N ALA A 204 8.01 8.19 10.18
CA ALA A 204 7.24 7.10 9.61
C ALA A 204 5.77 7.26 9.99
N TYR A 205 4.84 6.73 9.21
CA TYR A 205 3.44 6.72 9.60
C TYR A 205 2.81 5.33 9.47
N ALA A 206 1.72 5.12 10.21
CA ALA A 206 0.93 3.90 10.21
C ALA A 206 -0.43 4.16 9.59
N SER A 207 -0.91 3.27 8.72
CA SER A 207 -2.29 3.32 8.23
C SER A 207 -3.28 3.09 9.38
N PRO A 208 -4.58 3.46 9.22
CA PRO A 208 -5.62 2.93 10.10
C PRO A 208 -5.56 1.39 10.14
N ALA A 209 -5.83 0.81 11.28
CA ALA A 209 -5.86 -0.65 11.42
C ALA A 209 -7.10 -1.22 10.72
N ASN A 210 -6.89 -2.24 9.90
CA ASN A 210 -7.96 -2.98 9.25
C ASN A 210 -7.81 -4.46 9.61
N GLY A 211 -8.84 -5.06 10.20
CA GLY A 211 -8.78 -6.44 10.69
C GLY A 211 -7.64 -6.67 11.71
N GLY A 212 -7.27 -5.66 12.50
CA GLY A 212 -6.17 -5.74 13.46
C GLY A 212 -4.77 -5.59 12.85
N VAL A 213 -4.66 -5.26 11.56
CA VAL A 213 -3.38 -5.07 10.87
C VAL A 213 -3.20 -3.61 10.47
N THR A 214 -2.02 -3.05 10.74
CA THR A 214 -1.60 -1.71 10.33
C THR A 214 -0.40 -1.78 9.39
N ARG A 215 -0.35 -0.89 8.38
CA ARG A 215 0.77 -0.79 7.47
C ARG A 215 1.67 0.38 7.84
N ILE A 216 2.94 0.10 8.11
CA ILE A 216 3.98 1.12 8.27
C ILE A 216 4.40 1.61 6.89
N SER A 217 4.44 2.92 6.69
CA SER A 217 4.68 3.58 5.41
C SER A 217 5.38 4.93 5.62
N GLY A 218 5.77 5.60 4.52
CA GLY A 218 6.32 6.95 4.57
C GLY A 218 7.57 7.07 5.44
N VAL A 219 8.41 6.04 5.45
CA VAL A 219 9.66 6.08 6.19
C VAL A 219 10.62 7.02 5.48
N TRP A 220 10.84 8.20 6.06
CA TRP A 220 11.67 9.24 5.47
C TRP A 220 12.72 9.75 6.44
N THR A 221 13.95 9.79 5.95
CA THR A 221 15.07 10.49 6.57
C THR A 221 15.70 11.37 5.49
N PRO A 222 15.77 12.70 5.66
CA PRO A 222 16.43 13.58 4.71
C PRO A 222 17.81 13.07 4.31
N PRO A 223 18.23 13.20 3.05
CA PRO A 223 19.47 12.61 2.55
C PRO A 223 20.71 12.93 3.40
N GLU A 224 20.81 14.18 3.87
CA GLU A 224 21.93 14.66 4.69
C GLU A 224 21.94 14.10 6.13
N LEU A 225 20.85 13.47 6.56
CA LEU A 225 20.70 12.90 7.91
C LEU A 225 20.73 11.36 7.90
N ARG A 226 21.01 10.74 6.74
CA ARG A 226 21.08 9.28 6.62
C ARG A 226 22.35 8.71 7.23
N GLY A 227 22.35 7.40 7.47
CA GLY A 227 23.51 6.69 8.01
C GLY A 227 23.62 6.67 9.54
N HIS A 228 22.72 7.33 10.26
CA HIS A 228 22.71 7.41 11.75
C HIS A 228 21.73 6.42 12.40
N GLY A 229 21.00 5.60 11.62
CA GLY A 229 20.04 4.62 12.13
C GLY A 229 18.66 5.17 12.43
N TYR A 230 18.40 6.45 12.20
CA TYR A 230 17.12 7.11 12.56
C TYR A 230 15.89 6.42 11.97
N ALA A 231 15.96 5.96 10.71
CA ALA A 231 14.88 5.19 10.09
C ALA A 231 14.59 3.89 10.86
N SER A 232 15.62 3.19 11.33
CA SER A 232 15.45 1.99 12.16
C SER A 232 14.80 2.33 13.50
N GLY A 233 15.23 3.43 14.12
CA GLY A 233 14.68 3.93 15.39
C GLY A 233 13.20 4.24 15.28
N VAL A 234 12.81 5.10 14.33
CA VAL A 234 11.42 5.53 14.18
C VAL A 234 10.48 4.38 13.79
N VAL A 235 10.91 3.49 12.88
CA VAL A 235 10.10 2.32 12.49
C VAL A 235 9.93 1.36 13.66
N ALA A 236 11.01 1.06 14.39
CA ALA A 236 10.93 0.17 15.55
C ALA A 236 9.98 0.72 16.63
N ALA A 237 10.13 2.01 16.96
CA ALA A 237 9.31 2.62 18.00
C ALA A 237 7.84 2.74 17.60
N LEU A 238 7.55 3.17 16.36
CA LEU A 238 6.18 3.23 15.85
C LEU A 238 5.54 1.85 15.80
N SER A 239 6.25 0.84 15.28
CA SER A 239 5.75 -0.54 15.24
C SER A 239 5.49 -1.09 16.63
N ALA A 240 6.38 -0.84 17.61
CA ALA A 240 6.17 -1.21 18.98
C ALA A 240 4.91 -0.57 19.57
N ALA A 241 4.69 0.73 19.31
CA ALA A 241 3.50 1.44 19.76
C ALA A 241 2.20 0.85 19.16
N ARG A 242 2.22 0.35 17.92
CA ARG A 242 1.06 -0.31 17.30
C ARG A 242 0.82 -1.71 17.88
N LEU A 243 1.89 -2.49 18.06
CA LEU A 243 1.80 -3.79 18.72
C LEU A 243 1.26 -3.68 20.16
N ASP A 244 1.67 -2.65 20.93
CA ASP A 244 1.17 -2.40 22.27
C ASP A 244 -0.34 -2.07 22.29
N GLN A 245 -0.91 -1.65 21.15
CA GLN A 245 -2.36 -1.46 20.95
C GLN A 245 -3.07 -2.70 20.39
N GLY A 246 -2.36 -3.82 20.27
CA GLY A 246 -2.90 -5.09 19.76
C GLY A 246 -2.98 -5.16 18.23
N GLU A 247 -2.34 -4.23 17.51
CA GLU A 247 -2.27 -4.25 16.04
C GLU A 247 -1.05 -5.06 15.60
N ALA A 248 -1.19 -5.93 14.59
CA ALA A 248 -0.05 -6.49 13.86
C ALA A 248 0.47 -5.45 12.85
N CYS A 249 1.79 -5.45 12.60
CA CYS A 249 2.39 -4.51 11.67
C CYS A 249 2.81 -5.21 10.38
N MET A 250 2.61 -4.54 9.24
CA MET A 250 3.14 -4.95 7.96
C MET A 250 3.78 -3.77 7.23
N LEU A 251 4.57 -4.05 6.21
CA LEU A 251 5.08 -3.05 5.28
C LEU A 251 5.34 -3.66 3.90
N TYR A 252 5.44 -2.76 2.93
CA TYR A 252 5.96 -3.08 1.61
C TYR A 252 7.28 -2.36 1.39
N THR A 253 8.22 -3.01 0.69
CA THR A 253 9.50 -2.40 0.30
C THR A 253 9.93 -2.88 -1.08
N ASP A 254 10.53 -1.97 -1.85
CA ASP A 254 11.16 -2.30 -3.11
C ASP A 254 12.31 -3.30 -2.87
N LEU A 255 12.26 -4.44 -3.55
CA LEU A 255 13.28 -5.48 -3.44
C LEU A 255 14.63 -5.04 -4.04
N ALA A 256 14.62 -4.03 -4.91
CA ALA A 256 15.82 -3.40 -5.42
C ALA A 256 16.50 -2.44 -4.42
N ASN A 257 15.86 -2.15 -3.25
CA ASN A 257 16.43 -1.31 -2.19
C ASN A 257 17.06 -2.17 -1.08
N PRO A 258 18.36 -2.53 -1.16
CA PRO A 258 18.99 -3.41 -0.18
C PRO A 258 19.06 -2.79 1.21
N THR A 259 19.15 -1.47 1.31
CA THR A 259 19.22 -0.75 2.60
C THR A 259 17.92 -0.92 3.39
N SER A 260 16.78 -0.64 2.78
CA SER A 260 15.47 -0.78 3.42
C SER A 260 15.18 -2.24 3.79
N ASN A 261 15.47 -3.17 2.86
CA ASN A 261 15.28 -4.61 3.12
C ASN A 261 16.12 -5.09 4.32
N ALA A 262 17.38 -4.67 4.43
CA ALA A 262 18.25 -5.02 5.54
C ALA A 262 17.74 -4.42 6.88
N ILE A 263 17.28 -3.17 6.88
CA ILE A 263 16.71 -2.51 8.05
C ILE A 263 15.51 -3.31 8.58
N TYR A 264 14.52 -3.59 7.74
CA TYR A 264 13.30 -4.25 8.18
C TYR A 264 13.55 -5.67 8.68
N GLN A 265 14.42 -6.44 8.01
CA GLN A 265 14.82 -7.77 8.49
C GLN A 265 15.56 -7.70 9.85
N ALA A 266 16.46 -6.74 10.04
CA ALA A 266 17.16 -6.55 11.30
C ALA A 266 16.21 -6.15 12.45
N LEU A 267 15.12 -5.45 12.17
CA LEU A 267 14.08 -5.12 13.14
C LEU A 267 13.16 -6.31 13.48
N GLY A 268 13.25 -7.43 12.75
CA GLY A 268 12.45 -8.63 12.97
C GLY A 268 11.27 -8.80 12.03
N TYR A 269 11.10 -7.91 11.03
CA TYR A 269 10.13 -8.11 9.97
C TYR A 269 10.49 -9.33 9.12
N ARG A 270 9.50 -10.14 8.79
CA ARG A 270 9.67 -11.36 7.98
C ARG A 270 8.99 -11.19 6.63
N ARG A 271 9.70 -11.47 5.54
CA ARG A 271 9.13 -11.50 4.21
C ARG A 271 8.14 -12.65 4.08
N VAL A 272 6.91 -12.33 3.67
CA VAL A 272 5.78 -13.27 3.60
C VAL A 272 5.17 -13.38 2.20
N GLY A 273 5.56 -12.53 1.28
CA GLY A 273 5.07 -12.59 -0.09
C GLY A 273 5.73 -11.55 -0.99
N ASP A 274 5.49 -11.72 -2.30
CA ASP A 274 5.99 -10.85 -3.34
C ASP A 274 4.84 -10.30 -4.17
N SER A 275 4.92 -9.02 -4.44
CA SER A 275 4.06 -8.31 -5.38
C SER A 275 4.91 -7.69 -6.48
N ILE A 276 4.32 -7.43 -7.63
CA ILE A 276 4.96 -6.70 -8.71
C ILE A 276 4.09 -5.57 -9.21
N SER A 277 4.72 -4.57 -9.78
CA SER A 277 4.07 -3.56 -10.62
C SER A 277 4.50 -3.77 -12.06
N ILE A 278 3.54 -3.77 -12.97
CA ILE A 278 3.73 -3.90 -14.40
C ILE A 278 3.19 -2.65 -15.07
N THR A 279 3.97 -2.04 -15.93
CA THR A 279 3.59 -0.87 -16.74
C THR A 279 3.21 -1.33 -18.13
N PHE A 280 2.14 -0.78 -18.69
CA PHE A 280 1.72 -1.00 -20.07
C PHE A 280 2.21 0.13 -20.97
N SER A 281 2.67 -0.23 -22.16
CA SER A 281 3.04 0.70 -23.23
C SER A 281 2.28 0.33 -24.51
N ALA A 282 1.94 1.32 -25.30
CA ALA A 282 1.26 1.14 -26.59
C ALA A 282 2.16 0.42 -27.61
#